data_33163b14ac5ddde2bf61a2c8de7de8fa
#
_entry.id   33163b14ac5ddde2bf61a2c8de7de8fa
#
_cell.length_a   1.000
_cell.length_b   1.000
_cell.length_c   1.000
_cell.angle_alpha   90.00
_cell.angle_beta   90.00
_cell.angle_gamma   90.00
#
_symmetry.space_group_name_H-M   'P 1'
#
loop_
_entity.id
_entity.type
_entity.pdbx_description
1 polymer ?
#
loop_
_entity_poly.entity_id
_entity_poly.type
_entity_poly.pdbx_seq_one_letter_code
_entity_poly.pdbx_strand_id
1 'polypeptide(L)'
;QSRSSAASDVYKRQVQGYSLDEAAYRGERFRDWQRQLRGCNDVLALTRPDVVREIHEKYLAAGADIIETDSFNANAVSMADYGLETFVYEIARAAAEVARAAADAFTERNPRKPRFVAGSIGPTNRTLSMSADVNNPAAREITFCTMCEAYREQVRGLLDGGADLLLVETVFDTLNAKAALAAIDDVCRARGIRLPVMVSGTLSDASGRTLSGQTVEAFYASVTHASLLSVGLNCAYGAKQLLPYLERLAAVAETAISTHPNAGLPNIMGGYDETPAMFAADCAEYMRRGLINIVGGCCGTTPEHIFE
;
A
#
# COMPACT_ATOMS: atom_id res chain seq x y z
N GLN A 1 -0.76 -17.92 -10.36
CA GLN A 1 -0.18 -16.85 -9.54
C GLN A 1 -0.89 -15.54 -9.80
N SER A 2 -1.28 -14.85 -8.75
CA SER A 2 -1.81 -13.49 -8.85
C SER A 2 -0.66 -12.50 -9.01
N ARG A 3 -0.91 -11.40 -9.71
CA ARG A 3 -0.01 -10.26 -9.81
C ARG A 3 -0.69 -9.05 -9.19
N SER A 4 0.03 -8.26 -8.42
CA SER A 4 -0.47 -7.01 -7.89
C SER A 4 0.53 -5.89 -8.13
N SER A 5 0.10 -4.65 -7.99
CA SER A 5 1.02 -3.51 -7.93
C SER A 5 0.93 -2.86 -6.56
N ALA A 6 2.03 -2.40 -6.03
CA ALA A 6 2.05 -1.67 -4.77
C ALA A 6 1.69 -0.19 -4.97
N ALA A 7 1.07 0.41 -3.97
CA ALA A 7 0.29 1.61 -4.15
C ALA A 7 1.06 2.92 -4.23
N SER A 8 1.58 3.44 -3.13
CA SER A 8 1.77 4.89 -3.05
C SER A 8 2.97 5.43 -3.81
N ASP A 9 4.10 4.73 -3.76
CA ASP A 9 5.28 5.21 -4.48
C ASP A 9 5.20 4.89 -5.97
N VAL A 10 4.44 3.85 -6.34
CA VAL A 10 4.08 3.59 -7.74
C VAL A 10 3.21 4.72 -8.27
N TYR A 11 2.14 5.10 -7.54
CA TYR A 11 1.30 6.25 -7.92
C TYR A 11 2.08 7.54 -7.97
N LYS A 12 2.87 7.84 -6.95
CA LYS A 12 3.72 9.03 -6.91
C LYS A 12 4.55 9.19 -8.18
N ARG A 13 5.21 8.13 -8.63
CA ARG A 13 6.02 8.17 -9.87
C ARG A 13 5.15 8.29 -11.12
N GLN A 14 4.06 7.54 -11.20
CA GLN A 14 3.15 7.63 -12.34
C GLN A 14 2.52 9.01 -12.43
N VAL A 15 2.05 9.58 -11.32
CA VAL A 15 1.51 10.93 -11.24
C VAL A 15 2.54 11.99 -11.63
N GLN A 16 3.82 11.83 -11.28
CA GLN A 16 4.89 12.73 -11.71
C GLN A 16 4.99 12.82 -13.24
N GLY A 17 4.70 11.75 -13.97
CA GLY A 17 4.66 11.73 -15.43
C GLY A 17 3.61 12.66 -16.04
N TYR A 18 2.56 13.01 -15.29
CA TYR A 18 1.52 13.94 -15.73
C TYR A 18 1.87 15.41 -15.45
N SER A 19 2.95 15.68 -14.74
CA SER A 19 3.42 17.05 -14.41
C SER A 19 2.33 17.94 -13.82
N LEU A 20 1.49 17.40 -12.92
CA LEU A 20 0.39 18.11 -12.29
C LEU A 20 0.89 19.25 -11.42
N ASP A 21 0.29 20.44 -11.59
CA ASP A 21 0.53 21.60 -10.77
C ASP A 21 -0.40 21.67 -9.54
N GLU A 22 -0.22 22.67 -8.70
CA GLU A 22 -1.05 22.88 -7.50
C GLU A 22 -2.55 23.05 -7.87
N ALA A 23 -2.85 23.70 -8.99
CA ALA A 23 -4.23 23.89 -9.43
C ALA A 23 -4.91 22.56 -9.78
N ALA A 24 -4.18 21.64 -10.41
CA ALA A 24 -4.67 20.30 -10.71
C ALA A 24 -4.91 19.48 -9.42
N TYR A 25 -4.02 19.57 -8.42
CA TYR A 25 -4.25 18.91 -7.12
C TYR A 25 -5.45 19.48 -6.36
N ARG A 26 -5.72 20.78 -6.46
CA ARG A 26 -6.90 21.41 -5.85
C ARG A 26 -8.18 21.08 -6.58
N GLY A 27 -8.14 21.03 -7.90
CA GLY A 27 -9.33 20.99 -8.74
C GLY A 27 -10.28 22.15 -8.42
N GLU A 28 -11.55 22.04 -8.81
CA GLU A 28 -12.58 23.01 -8.46
C GLU A 28 -12.93 22.97 -6.97
N ARG A 29 -12.90 21.79 -6.37
CA ARG A 29 -13.38 21.54 -5.03
C ARG A 29 -12.55 22.23 -3.95
N PHE A 30 -11.24 22.24 -4.11
CA PHE A 30 -10.29 22.80 -3.14
C PHE A 30 -9.60 24.07 -3.67
N ARG A 31 -10.21 24.79 -4.62
CA ARG A 31 -9.64 25.99 -5.27
C ARG A 31 -9.11 26.99 -4.23
N ASP A 32 -9.88 27.26 -3.20
CA ASP A 32 -9.57 28.24 -2.16
C ASP A 32 -8.96 27.62 -0.89
N TRP A 33 -8.45 26.37 -1.00
CA TRP A 33 -7.86 25.69 0.15
C TRP A 33 -6.62 26.41 0.65
N GLN A 34 -6.48 26.54 1.98
CA GLN A 34 -5.42 27.38 2.56
C GLN A 34 -4.05 26.72 2.58
N ARG A 35 -4.00 25.37 2.53
CA ARG A 35 -2.74 24.61 2.50
C ARG A 35 -2.40 24.16 1.09
N GLN A 36 -1.12 23.94 0.82
CA GLN A 36 -0.66 23.34 -0.42
C GLN A 36 -1.10 21.89 -0.47
N LEU A 37 -1.69 21.47 -1.60
CA LEU A 37 -2.13 20.08 -1.81
C LEU A 37 -1.20 19.30 -2.74
N ARG A 38 -0.31 19.98 -3.47
CA ARG A 38 0.66 19.31 -4.33
C ARG A 38 1.52 18.34 -3.51
N GLY A 39 1.50 17.05 -3.90
CA GLY A 39 2.18 15.98 -3.19
C GLY A 39 1.24 15.10 -2.35
N CYS A 40 0.00 15.53 -2.10
CA CYS A 40 -1.07 14.70 -1.57
C CYS A 40 -1.72 13.91 -2.71
N ASN A 41 -1.13 12.79 -3.12
CA ASN A 41 -1.63 12.05 -4.28
C ASN A 41 -3.03 11.49 -4.03
N ASP A 42 -3.32 11.07 -2.82
CA ASP A 42 -4.62 10.50 -2.43
C ASP A 42 -5.80 11.44 -2.75
N VAL A 43 -5.60 12.77 -2.71
CA VAL A 43 -6.66 13.74 -3.06
C VAL A 43 -7.02 13.72 -4.54
N LEU A 44 -6.14 13.18 -5.40
CA LEU A 44 -6.39 13.09 -6.84
C LEU A 44 -7.56 12.17 -7.17
N ALA A 45 -7.90 11.24 -6.30
CA ALA A 45 -9.12 10.45 -6.43
C ALA A 45 -10.39 11.33 -6.49
N LEU A 46 -10.38 12.50 -5.82
CA LEU A 46 -11.46 13.48 -5.84
C LEU A 46 -11.29 14.55 -6.93
N THR A 47 -10.07 14.99 -7.18
CA THR A 47 -9.81 16.17 -8.03
C THR A 47 -9.42 15.82 -9.45
N ARG A 48 -8.78 14.67 -9.65
CA ARG A 48 -8.33 14.15 -10.96
C ARG A 48 -8.53 12.63 -11.08
N PRO A 49 -9.78 12.16 -10.89
CA PRO A 49 -10.09 10.72 -11.02
C PRO A 49 -9.78 10.16 -12.41
N ASP A 50 -9.72 11.03 -13.44
CA ASP A 50 -9.30 10.69 -14.79
C ASP A 50 -7.86 10.16 -14.83
N VAL A 51 -6.94 10.86 -14.16
CA VAL A 51 -5.51 10.47 -14.07
C VAL A 51 -5.35 9.16 -13.28
N VAL A 52 -6.02 9.05 -12.12
CA VAL A 52 -5.95 7.85 -11.29
C VAL A 52 -6.49 6.63 -12.06
N ARG A 53 -7.61 6.79 -12.76
CA ARG A 53 -8.18 5.72 -13.60
C ARG A 53 -7.22 5.30 -14.71
N GLU A 54 -6.61 6.24 -15.42
CA GLU A 54 -5.67 5.92 -16.50
C GLU A 54 -4.47 5.11 -15.98
N ILE A 55 -3.97 5.42 -14.78
CA ILE A 55 -2.91 4.66 -14.14
C ILE A 55 -3.38 3.22 -13.86
N HIS A 56 -4.56 3.03 -13.26
CA HIS A 56 -5.12 1.70 -13.04
C HIS A 56 -5.25 0.90 -14.33
N GLU A 57 -5.78 1.52 -15.38
CA GLU A 57 -5.98 0.87 -16.68
C GLU A 57 -4.66 0.41 -17.32
N LYS A 58 -3.58 1.16 -17.16
CA LYS A 58 -2.23 0.77 -17.62
C LYS A 58 -1.74 -0.52 -16.92
N TYR A 59 -1.91 -0.62 -15.60
CA TYR A 59 -1.52 -1.82 -14.85
C TYR A 59 -2.42 -3.03 -15.18
N LEU A 60 -3.73 -2.80 -15.33
CA LEU A 60 -4.66 -3.85 -15.74
C LEU A 60 -4.39 -4.35 -17.16
N ALA A 61 -4.01 -3.46 -18.08
CA ALA A 61 -3.60 -3.80 -19.44
C ALA A 61 -2.29 -4.60 -19.45
N ALA A 62 -1.36 -4.27 -18.56
CA ALA A 62 -0.12 -5.04 -18.33
C ALA A 62 -0.38 -6.43 -17.73
N GLY A 63 -1.60 -6.72 -17.28
CA GLY A 63 -1.98 -8.04 -16.81
C GLY A 63 -2.12 -8.19 -15.31
N ALA A 64 -2.07 -7.12 -14.52
CA ALA A 64 -2.29 -7.19 -13.08
C ALA A 64 -3.65 -7.82 -12.76
N ASP A 65 -3.68 -8.77 -11.82
CA ASP A 65 -4.90 -9.40 -11.32
C ASP A 65 -5.52 -8.60 -10.17
N ILE A 66 -4.68 -7.92 -9.40
CA ILE A 66 -5.04 -7.06 -8.26
C ILE A 66 -4.45 -5.68 -8.52
N ILE A 67 -5.26 -4.65 -8.40
CA ILE A 67 -4.81 -3.26 -8.35
C ILE A 67 -5.08 -2.67 -6.97
N GLU A 68 -4.22 -1.76 -6.55
CA GLU A 68 -4.30 -1.11 -5.24
C GLU A 68 -4.93 0.28 -5.40
N THR A 69 -5.70 0.71 -4.41
CA THR A 69 -6.33 2.04 -4.43
C THR A 69 -5.31 3.15 -4.16
N ASP A 70 -5.51 4.33 -4.73
CA ASP A 70 -4.71 5.53 -4.42
C ASP A 70 -5.16 6.15 -3.09
N SER A 71 -4.90 5.43 -1.98
CA SER A 71 -5.39 5.76 -0.64
C SER A 71 -4.38 5.48 0.48
N PHE A 72 -3.11 5.32 0.12
CA PHE A 72 -2.03 4.97 1.05
C PHE A 72 -1.96 5.85 2.30
N ASN A 73 -2.07 7.18 2.14
CA ASN A 73 -2.06 8.14 3.23
C ASN A 73 -3.47 8.62 3.63
N ALA A 74 -4.55 8.03 3.09
CA ALA A 74 -5.91 8.48 3.32
C ALA A 74 -6.41 8.13 4.73
N ASN A 75 -5.66 8.52 5.77
CA ASN A 75 -6.01 8.45 7.16
C ASN A 75 -5.91 9.83 7.83
N ALA A 76 -6.66 10.07 8.90
CA ALA A 76 -6.75 11.38 9.53
C ALA A 76 -5.40 11.90 10.05
N VAL A 77 -4.49 11.01 10.45
CA VAL A 77 -3.17 11.39 10.97
C VAL A 77 -2.29 11.96 9.87
N SER A 78 -2.21 11.28 8.73
CA SER A 78 -1.41 11.75 7.58
C SER A 78 -2.07 12.94 6.85
N MET A 79 -3.40 12.93 6.74
CA MET A 79 -4.14 14.01 6.09
C MET A 79 -4.12 15.31 6.87
N ALA A 80 -3.79 15.30 8.17
CA ALA A 80 -3.62 16.49 8.98
C ALA A 80 -2.54 17.43 8.44
N ASP A 81 -1.51 16.92 7.77
CA ASP A 81 -0.46 17.75 7.15
C ASP A 81 -1.03 18.68 6.06
N TYR A 82 -2.12 18.25 5.41
CA TYR A 82 -2.82 18.97 4.35
C TYR A 82 -4.10 19.66 4.83
N GLY A 83 -4.51 19.46 6.10
CA GLY A 83 -5.78 19.94 6.65
C GLY A 83 -7.00 19.19 6.11
N LEU A 84 -6.79 17.98 5.62
CA LEU A 84 -7.82 17.16 4.97
C LEU A 84 -8.37 16.04 5.86
N GLU A 85 -8.20 16.12 7.18
CA GLU A 85 -8.59 15.09 8.14
C GLU A 85 -10.07 14.71 8.04
N THR A 86 -10.92 15.67 7.74
CA THR A 86 -12.37 15.48 7.64
C THR A 86 -12.81 14.87 6.30
N PHE A 87 -11.90 14.77 5.33
CA PHE A 87 -12.17 14.22 4.01
C PHE A 87 -11.70 12.78 3.83
N VAL A 88 -11.11 12.16 4.86
CA VAL A 88 -10.52 10.81 4.83
C VAL A 88 -11.48 9.77 4.26
N TYR A 89 -12.70 9.68 4.80
CA TYR A 89 -13.71 8.76 4.32
C TYR A 89 -13.98 8.94 2.83
N GLU A 90 -14.16 10.19 2.40
CA GLU A 90 -14.52 10.51 1.03
C GLU A 90 -13.36 10.26 0.05
N ILE A 91 -12.12 10.60 0.44
CA ILE A 91 -10.91 10.30 -0.35
C ILE A 91 -10.77 8.78 -0.51
N ALA A 92 -10.83 8.02 0.57
CA ALA A 92 -10.70 6.57 0.55
C ALA A 92 -11.80 5.90 -0.30
N ARG A 93 -13.04 6.38 -0.18
CA ARG A 93 -14.16 5.90 -0.97
C ARG A 93 -13.98 6.17 -2.45
N ALA A 94 -13.64 7.41 -2.82
CA ALA A 94 -13.41 7.78 -4.21
C ALA A 94 -12.26 7.00 -4.84
N ALA A 95 -11.16 6.79 -4.10
CA ALA A 95 -10.04 5.98 -4.54
C ALA A 95 -10.46 4.53 -4.86
N ALA A 96 -11.28 3.93 -3.99
CA ALA A 96 -11.81 2.58 -4.23
C ALA A 96 -12.82 2.55 -5.38
N GLU A 97 -13.71 3.54 -5.53
CA GLU A 97 -14.68 3.64 -6.64
C GLU A 97 -13.98 3.75 -8.00
N VAL A 98 -12.92 4.55 -8.10
CA VAL A 98 -12.14 4.69 -9.33
C VAL A 98 -11.44 3.38 -9.71
N ALA A 99 -10.81 2.71 -8.72
CA ALA A 99 -10.17 1.42 -8.93
C ALA A 99 -11.19 0.34 -9.30
N ARG A 100 -12.34 0.28 -8.62
CA ARG A 100 -13.43 -0.66 -8.88
C ARG A 100 -13.95 -0.52 -10.30
N ALA A 101 -14.24 0.70 -10.74
CA ALA A 101 -14.74 0.96 -12.09
C ALA A 101 -13.74 0.48 -13.17
N ALA A 102 -12.44 0.69 -12.96
CA ALA A 102 -11.41 0.19 -13.86
C ALA A 102 -11.34 -1.35 -13.87
N ALA A 103 -11.35 -1.98 -12.70
CA ALA A 103 -11.29 -3.43 -12.54
C ALA A 103 -12.52 -4.12 -13.16
N ASP A 104 -13.72 -3.57 -12.97
CA ASP A 104 -14.96 -4.09 -13.55
C ASP A 104 -14.92 -4.04 -15.08
N ALA A 105 -14.51 -2.92 -15.66
CA ALA A 105 -14.40 -2.77 -17.10
C ALA A 105 -13.43 -3.80 -17.74
N PHE A 106 -12.35 -4.15 -17.05
CA PHE A 106 -11.42 -5.18 -17.52
C PHE A 106 -11.94 -6.61 -17.28
N THR A 107 -12.67 -6.84 -16.20
CA THR A 107 -13.34 -8.11 -15.93
C THR A 107 -14.44 -8.39 -16.94
N GLU A 108 -15.24 -7.40 -17.31
CA GLU A 108 -16.28 -7.51 -18.34
C GLU A 108 -15.70 -7.89 -19.71
N ARG A 109 -14.54 -7.31 -20.08
CA ARG A 109 -13.84 -7.66 -21.33
C ARG A 109 -13.30 -9.09 -21.33
N ASN A 110 -12.93 -9.62 -20.15
CA ASN A 110 -12.44 -10.98 -20.00
C ASN A 110 -12.89 -11.62 -18.67
N PRO A 111 -14.11 -12.17 -18.59
CA PRO A 111 -14.64 -12.78 -17.36
C PRO A 111 -13.85 -13.99 -16.85
N ARG A 112 -13.00 -14.60 -17.69
CA ARG A 112 -12.10 -15.69 -17.26
C ARG A 112 -10.91 -15.20 -16.48
N LYS A 113 -10.66 -13.90 -16.47
CA LYS A 113 -9.58 -13.25 -15.72
C LYS A 113 -10.18 -12.08 -14.92
N PRO A 114 -10.89 -12.37 -13.81
CA PRO A 114 -11.44 -11.31 -12.96
C PRO A 114 -10.33 -10.45 -12.36
N ARG A 115 -10.63 -9.17 -12.12
CA ARG A 115 -9.72 -8.21 -11.53
C ARG A 115 -10.25 -7.79 -10.17
N PHE A 116 -9.35 -7.64 -9.22
CA PHE A 116 -9.65 -7.34 -7.84
C PHE A 116 -9.06 -6.01 -7.41
N VAL A 117 -9.68 -5.38 -6.43
CA VAL A 117 -9.27 -4.10 -5.85
C VAL A 117 -8.82 -4.33 -4.40
N ALA A 118 -7.56 -4.04 -4.13
CA ALA A 118 -7.00 -4.00 -2.78
C ALA A 118 -7.08 -2.57 -2.24
N GLY A 119 -7.80 -2.38 -1.15
CA GLY A 119 -7.82 -1.12 -0.43
C GLY A 119 -6.50 -0.91 0.29
N SER A 120 -5.68 0.03 -0.19
CA SER A 120 -4.36 0.34 0.36
C SER A 120 -4.49 1.13 1.66
N ILE A 121 -3.81 0.66 2.70
CA ILE A 121 -3.72 1.24 4.04
C ILE A 121 -2.23 1.32 4.42
N GLY A 122 -1.64 2.48 4.19
CA GLY A 122 -0.23 2.73 4.49
C GLY A 122 0.02 3.10 5.96
N PRO A 123 1.30 3.25 6.34
CA PRO A 123 1.67 3.74 7.66
C PRO A 123 1.33 5.22 7.81
N THR A 124 1.40 5.70 9.04
CA THR A 124 1.24 7.12 9.35
C THR A 124 2.59 7.79 9.63
N ASN A 125 2.63 9.12 9.61
CA ASN A 125 3.78 9.92 10.03
C ASN A 125 3.96 9.97 11.57
N ARG A 126 3.14 9.25 12.33
CA ARG A 126 3.25 9.04 13.79
C ARG A 126 3.43 7.57 14.10
N THR A 127 4.23 7.28 15.12
CA THR A 127 4.54 5.91 15.53
C THR A 127 4.05 5.65 16.94
N LEU A 128 3.57 4.43 17.17
CA LEU A 128 3.10 3.99 18.49
C LEU A 128 4.21 3.32 19.31
N SER A 129 5.20 2.72 18.64
CA SER A 129 6.29 1.98 19.32
C SER A 129 7.48 2.85 19.68
N MET A 130 7.68 3.98 19.01
CA MET A 130 8.86 4.83 19.18
C MET A 130 8.50 6.16 19.83
N SER A 131 9.41 6.69 20.63
CA SER A 131 9.33 8.05 21.16
C SER A 131 10.04 9.03 20.23
N ALA A 132 9.42 10.17 19.97
CA ALA A 132 10.07 11.29 19.32
C ALA A 132 10.98 12.08 20.29
N ASP A 133 10.82 11.89 21.60
CA ASP A 133 11.61 12.55 22.64
C ASP A 133 12.66 11.58 23.18
N VAL A 134 13.93 11.83 22.86
CA VAL A 134 15.08 11.03 23.31
C VAL A 134 15.21 11.01 24.84
N ASN A 135 14.79 12.08 25.52
CA ASN A 135 14.87 12.21 26.98
C ASN A 135 13.67 11.57 27.70
N ASN A 136 12.61 11.24 26.98
CA ASN A 136 11.42 10.61 27.52
C ASN A 136 10.99 9.40 26.67
N PRO A 137 11.57 8.22 26.89
CA PRO A 137 11.26 7.02 26.10
C PRO A 137 9.80 6.56 26.19
N ALA A 138 9.06 7.03 27.20
CA ALA A 138 7.64 6.72 27.36
C ALA A 138 6.71 7.68 26.59
N ALA A 139 7.21 8.82 26.11
CA ALA A 139 6.41 9.77 25.37
C ALA A 139 5.87 9.15 24.07
N ARG A 140 4.61 9.41 23.77
CA ARG A 140 3.95 9.04 22.50
C ARG A 140 3.18 10.24 21.98
N GLU A 141 3.30 10.49 20.69
CA GLU A 141 2.59 11.61 20.04
C GLU A 141 1.11 11.30 19.78
N ILE A 142 0.77 10.00 19.79
CA ILE A 142 -0.58 9.52 19.51
C ILE A 142 -0.88 8.28 20.35
N THR A 143 -2.14 8.08 20.71
CA THR A 143 -2.58 6.87 21.41
C THR A 143 -3.01 5.78 20.43
N PHE A 144 -3.00 4.52 20.88
CA PHE A 144 -3.50 3.39 20.09
C PHE A 144 -4.96 3.58 19.67
N CYS A 145 -5.82 4.06 20.57
CA CYS A 145 -7.23 4.31 20.25
C CYS A 145 -7.40 5.38 19.17
N THR A 146 -6.65 6.49 19.26
CA THR A 146 -6.70 7.54 18.23
C THR A 146 -6.22 7.04 16.88
N MET A 147 -5.19 6.18 16.85
CA MET A 147 -4.70 5.55 15.63
C MET A 147 -5.76 4.61 15.03
N CYS A 148 -6.46 3.81 15.86
CA CYS A 148 -7.56 2.97 15.39
C CYS A 148 -8.69 3.80 14.77
N GLU A 149 -9.07 4.93 15.40
CA GLU A 149 -10.09 5.81 14.84
C GLU A 149 -9.69 6.37 13.46
N ALA A 150 -8.43 6.81 13.32
CA ALA A 150 -7.91 7.32 12.06
C ALA A 150 -8.02 6.26 10.94
N TYR A 151 -7.70 5.01 11.23
CA TYR A 151 -7.82 3.92 10.26
C TYR A 151 -9.28 3.49 10.02
N ARG A 152 -10.17 3.58 11.01
CA ARG A 152 -11.60 3.19 10.83
C ARG A 152 -12.28 4.00 9.74
N GLU A 153 -12.05 5.31 9.67
CA GLU A 153 -12.64 6.15 8.63
C GLU A 153 -12.13 5.77 7.24
N GLN A 154 -10.84 5.51 7.11
CA GLN A 154 -10.25 5.02 5.86
C GLN A 154 -10.86 3.68 5.45
N VAL A 155 -10.91 2.70 6.37
CA VAL A 155 -11.49 1.38 6.11
C VAL A 155 -12.96 1.48 5.69
N ARG A 156 -13.76 2.32 6.35
CA ARG A 156 -15.17 2.55 5.96
C ARG A 156 -15.28 3.03 4.52
N GLY A 157 -14.47 4.03 4.16
CA GLY A 157 -14.45 4.56 2.80
C GLY A 157 -14.06 3.51 1.77
N LEU A 158 -12.99 2.74 2.02
CA LEU A 158 -12.54 1.68 1.12
C LEU A 158 -13.61 0.60 0.90
N LEU A 159 -14.31 0.20 1.95
CA LEU A 159 -15.39 -0.79 1.85
C LEU A 159 -16.58 -0.26 1.06
N ASP A 160 -16.99 0.98 1.32
CA ASP A 160 -18.13 1.62 0.64
C ASP A 160 -17.81 1.93 -0.83
N GLY A 161 -16.54 2.12 -1.17
CA GLY A 161 -16.05 2.29 -2.54
C GLY A 161 -15.86 0.98 -3.30
N GLY A 162 -16.03 -0.19 -2.67
CA GLY A 162 -16.04 -1.49 -3.34
C GLY A 162 -14.68 -2.21 -3.39
N ALA A 163 -13.81 -2.02 -2.40
CA ALA A 163 -12.61 -2.84 -2.26
C ALA A 163 -12.97 -4.31 -2.00
N ASP A 164 -12.31 -5.25 -2.70
CA ASP A 164 -12.50 -6.69 -2.53
C ASP A 164 -11.69 -7.26 -1.38
N LEU A 165 -10.56 -6.63 -1.07
CA LEU A 165 -9.66 -6.98 0.01
C LEU A 165 -8.97 -5.73 0.55
N LEU A 166 -8.32 -5.84 1.71
CA LEU A 166 -7.57 -4.74 2.32
C LEU A 166 -6.09 -5.12 2.41
N LEU A 167 -5.22 -4.16 2.13
CA LEU A 167 -3.77 -4.31 2.20
C LEU A 167 -3.18 -3.30 3.19
N VAL A 168 -2.76 -3.79 4.35
CA VAL A 168 -1.96 -3.01 5.31
C VAL A 168 -0.50 -3.13 4.87
N GLU A 169 0.04 -2.08 4.27
CA GLU A 169 1.34 -2.14 3.59
C GLU A 169 2.39 -1.22 4.20
N THR A 170 3.65 -1.49 3.83
CA THR A 170 4.83 -0.70 4.21
C THR A 170 4.95 -0.57 5.73
N VAL A 171 4.61 -1.65 6.43
CA VAL A 171 4.62 -1.68 7.88
C VAL A 171 6.06 -1.63 8.40
N PHE A 172 6.42 -0.54 9.04
CA PHE A 172 7.69 -0.37 9.74
C PHE A 172 7.53 -0.32 11.27
N ASP A 173 6.30 -0.11 11.77
CA ASP A 173 5.90 -0.18 13.17
C ASP A 173 4.73 -1.16 13.32
N THR A 174 4.97 -2.30 13.95
CA THR A 174 3.96 -3.35 14.10
C THR A 174 2.82 -2.98 15.04
N LEU A 175 3.01 -2.00 15.94
CA LEU A 175 1.91 -1.52 16.77
C LEU A 175 0.94 -0.66 15.97
N ASN A 176 1.45 0.13 14.99
CA ASN A 176 0.60 0.81 14.00
C ASN A 176 -0.18 -0.19 13.15
N ALA A 177 0.47 -1.28 12.70
CA ALA A 177 -0.21 -2.35 11.96
C ALA A 177 -1.32 -3.00 12.80
N LYS A 178 -1.08 -3.25 14.09
CA LYS A 178 -2.11 -3.76 14.99
C LYS A 178 -3.30 -2.81 15.14
N ALA A 179 -3.06 -1.50 15.15
CA ALA A 179 -4.13 -0.52 15.16
C ALA A 179 -4.96 -0.55 13.87
N ALA A 180 -4.31 -0.71 12.70
CA ALA A 180 -5.01 -0.88 11.43
C ALA A 180 -5.82 -2.18 11.39
N LEU A 181 -5.23 -3.31 11.84
CA LEU A 181 -5.93 -4.60 11.91
C LEU A 181 -7.11 -4.58 12.88
N ALA A 182 -6.98 -3.91 14.03
CA ALA A 182 -8.09 -3.71 14.98
C ALA A 182 -9.20 -2.87 14.35
N ALA A 183 -8.86 -1.80 13.64
CA ALA A 183 -9.82 -0.97 12.93
C ALA A 183 -10.58 -1.76 11.84
N ILE A 184 -9.87 -2.60 11.08
CA ILE A 184 -10.46 -3.49 10.08
C ILE A 184 -11.45 -4.47 10.73
N ASP A 185 -11.02 -5.15 11.79
CA ASP A 185 -11.87 -6.11 12.50
C ASP A 185 -13.13 -5.45 13.07
N ASP A 186 -13.00 -4.28 13.70
CA ASP A 186 -14.12 -3.52 14.25
C ASP A 186 -15.14 -3.12 13.17
N VAL A 187 -14.67 -2.59 12.03
CA VAL A 187 -15.56 -2.16 10.93
C VAL A 187 -16.23 -3.36 10.27
N CYS A 188 -15.48 -4.41 10.00
CA CYS A 188 -16.00 -5.63 9.38
C CYS A 188 -17.02 -6.32 10.30
N ARG A 189 -16.72 -6.41 11.60
CA ARG A 189 -17.65 -6.99 12.61
C ARG A 189 -18.92 -6.17 12.72
N ALA A 190 -18.83 -4.84 12.75
CA ALA A 190 -19.99 -3.96 12.83
C ALA A 190 -20.92 -4.09 11.60
N ARG A 191 -20.36 -4.49 10.45
CA ARG A 191 -21.11 -4.71 9.20
C ARG A 191 -21.52 -6.16 8.96
N GLY A 192 -21.10 -7.07 9.80
CA GLY A 192 -21.36 -8.52 9.64
C GLY A 192 -20.70 -9.11 8.40
N ILE A 193 -19.55 -8.57 7.95
CA ILE A 193 -18.81 -9.03 6.77
C ILE A 193 -17.41 -9.50 7.15
N ARG A 194 -16.77 -10.23 6.23
CA ARG A 194 -15.36 -10.57 6.28
C ARG A 194 -14.73 -10.25 4.92
N LEU A 195 -13.62 -9.50 4.94
CA LEU A 195 -12.78 -9.32 3.75
C LEU A 195 -11.43 -10.02 3.96
N PRO A 196 -10.82 -10.51 2.88
CA PRO A 196 -9.42 -10.92 2.93
C PRO A 196 -8.52 -9.74 3.31
N VAL A 197 -7.53 -9.98 4.15
CA VAL A 197 -6.56 -8.98 4.58
C VAL A 197 -5.15 -9.43 4.24
N MET A 198 -4.40 -8.59 3.57
CA MET A 198 -2.98 -8.74 3.31
C MET A 198 -2.20 -7.81 4.24
N VAL A 199 -1.04 -8.26 4.73
CA VAL A 199 -0.11 -7.40 5.50
C VAL A 199 1.27 -7.47 4.88
N SER A 200 1.88 -6.32 4.62
CA SER A 200 3.22 -6.24 4.03
C SER A 200 4.13 -5.33 4.86
N GLY A 201 5.24 -5.89 5.33
CA GLY A 201 6.26 -5.18 6.09
C GLY A 201 7.32 -4.56 5.21
N THR A 202 8.01 -3.54 5.73
CA THR A 202 9.19 -2.96 5.10
C THR A 202 10.37 -3.02 6.03
N LEU A 203 11.54 -3.36 5.47
CA LEU A 203 12.80 -3.45 6.19
C LEU A 203 13.52 -2.09 6.09
N SER A 204 14.13 -1.65 7.19
CA SER A 204 14.72 -0.31 7.24
C SER A 204 16.20 -0.27 6.94
N ASP A 205 16.90 -1.40 7.07
CA ASP A 205 18.34 -1.48 6.88
C ASP A 205 18.82 -2.89 6.52
N ALA A 206 20.11 -3.00 6.20
CA ALA A 206 20.76 -4.25 5.83
C ALA A 206 20.78 -5.32 6.95
N SER A 207 20.36 -4.99 8.18
CA SER A 207 20.19 -5.98 9.25
C SER A 207 18.91 -6.81 9.09
N GLY A 208 18.03 -6.41 8.15
CA GLY A 208 16.75 -7.08 7.88
C GLY A 208 15.73 -6.87 9.00
N ARG A 209 15.75 -5.69 9.60
CA ARG A 209 14.81 -5.29 10.64
C ARG A 209 13.89 -4.19 10.17
N THR A 210 12.67 -4.16 10.71
CA THR A 210 11.78 -3.00 10.59
C THR A 210 12.35 -1.81 11.38
N LEU A 211 11.83 -0.62 11.14
CA LEU A 211 12.27 0.58 11.88
C LEU A 211 12.03 0.44 13.40
N SER A 212 11.01 -0.30 13.82
CA SER A 212 10.76 -0.65 15.23
C SER A 212 11.65 -1.77 15.75
N GLY A 213 12.65 -2.22 14.99
CA GLY A 213 13.70 -3.15 15.41
C GLY A 213 13.36 -4.65 15.27
N GLN A 214 12.22 -5.01 14.69
CA GLN A 214 11.77 -6.39 14.56
C GLN A 214 12.41 -7.11 13.38
N THR A 215 12.79 -8.36 13.58
CA THR A 215 13.15 -9.27 12.48
C THR A 215 11.91 -9.67 11.67
N VAL A 216 12.11 -10.30 10.52
CA VAL A 216 11.01 -10.79 9.68
C VAL A 216 10.10 -11.76 10.44
N GLU A 217 10.67 -12.66 11.25
CA GLU A 217 9.91 -13.61 12.05
C GLU A 217 9.15 -12.90 13.19
N ALA A 218 9.75 -11.91 13.84
CA ALA A 218 9.09 -11.12 14.89
C ALA A 218 7.98 -10.23 14.31
N PHE A 219 8.18 -9.68 13.10
CA PHE A 219 7.13 -8.98 12.35
C PHE A 219 5.97 -9.93 12.09
N TYR A 220 6.22 -11.11 11.51
CA TYR A 220 5.17 -12.10 11.25
C TYR A 220 4.42 -12.48 12.53
N ALA A 221 5.14 -12.87 13.58
CA ALA A 221 4.53 -13.24 14.88
C ALA A 221 3.66 -12.10 15.46
N SER A 222 3.99 -10.84 15.18
CA SER A 222 3.22 -9.69 15.65
C SER A 222 1.84 -9.57 15.00
N VAL A 223 1.63 -10.11 13.80
CA VAL A 223 0.40 -9.96 13.01
C VAL A 223 -0.41 -11.24 12.87
N THR A 224 0.09 -12.40 13.30
CA THR A 224 -0.58 -13.71 13.19
C THR A 224 -1.87 -13.85 13.99
N HIS A 225 -2.15 -12.91 14.90
CA HIS A 225 -3.43 -12.88 15.62
C HIS A 225 -4.61 -12.53 14.70
N ALA A 226 -4.38 -11.93 13.54
CA ALA A 226 -5.39 -11.64 12.53
C ALA A 226 -5.48 -12.79 11.51
N SER A 227 -6.69 -13.01 10.97
CA SER A 227 -6.90 -13.97 9.88
C SER A 227 -6.44 -13.34 8.56
N LEU A 228 -5.20 -13.61 8.15
CA LEU A 228 -4.58 -13.03 6.98
C LEU A 228 -4.76 -13.90 5.73
N LEU A 229 -5.00 -13.26 4.58
CA LEU A 229 -4.86 -13.86 3.25
C LEU A 229 -3.38 -14.09 2.93
N SER A 230 -2.57 -13.06 3.15
CA SER A 230 -1.13 -13.14 2.95
C SER A 230 -0.36 -12.26 3.92
N VAL A 231 0.89 -12.66 4.18
CA VAL A 231 1.91 -11.81 4.78
C VAL A 231 3.02 -11.60 3.76
N GLY A 232 3.71 -10.47 3.80
CA GLY A 232 4.74 -10.20 2.82
C GLY A 232 5.71 -9.11 3.17
N LEU A 233 6.55 -8.77 2.20
CA LEU A 233 7.52 -7.69 2.28
C LEU A 233 7.40 -6.80 1.03
N ASN A 234 7.49 -5.50 1.22
CA ASN A 234 7.52 -4.53 0.13
C ASN A 234 8.52 -3.42 0.38
N CYS A 235 8.88 -2.72 -0.70
CA CYS A 235 9.75 -1.55 -0.67
C CYS A 235 11.16 -1.85 -0.10
N ALA A 236 11.90 -0.79 0.21
CA ALA A 236 13.27 -0.78 0.74
C ALA A 236 14.33 -1.38 -0.19
N TYR A 237 14.07 -2.54 -0.78
CA TYR A 237 15.03 -3.30 -1.58
C TYR A 237 14.48 -3.71 -2.94
N GLY A 238 15.40 -3.96 -3.89
CA GLY A 238 15.08 -4.67 -5.12
C GLY A 238 14.86 -6.17 -4.88
N ALA A 239 14.39 -6.84 -5.91
CA ALA A 239 14.01 -8.25 -5.82
C ALA A 239 15.16 -9.13 -5.32
N LYS A 240 16.35 -8.97 -5.87
CA LYS A 240 17.52 -9.76 -5.47
C LYS A 240 17.85 -9.64 -3.98
N GLN A 241 17.76 -8.44 -3.41
CA GLN A 241 18.10 -8.18 -2.02
C GLN A 241 17.02 -8.69 -1.05
N LEU A 242 15.75 -8.78 -1.47
CA LEU A 242 14.67 -9.31 -0.63
C LEU A 242 14.70 -10.83 -0.49
N LEU A 243 15.35 -11.56 -1.39
CA LEU A 243 15.35 -13.02 -1.40
C LEU A 243 15.67 -13.67 -0.03
N PRO A 244 16.76 -13.35 0.67
CA PRO A 244 17.08 -13.99 1.95
C PRO A 244 16.04 -13.74 3.04
N TYR A 245 15.33 -12.62 2.98
CA TYR A 245 14.27 -12.30 3.95
C TYR A 245 12.96 -13.01 3.62
N LEU A 246 12.67 -13.24 2.33
CA LEU A 246 11.54 -14.05 1.90
C LEU A 246 11.74 -15.53 2.23
N GLU A 247 12.96 -16.05 2.14
CA GLU A 247 13.31 -17.40 2.61
C GLU A 247 13.01 -17.56 4.12
N ARG A 248 13.41 -16.58 4.93
CA ARG A 248 13.14 -16.56 6.37
C ARG A 248 11.64 -16.46 6.67
N LEU A 249 10.91 -15.62 5.92
CA LEU A 249 9.46 -15.51 6.07
C LEU A 249 8.77 -16.81 5.69
N ALA A 250 9.17 -17.43 4.57
CA ALA A 250 8.61 -18.68 4.09
C ALA A 250 8.85 -19.86 5.06
N ALA A 251 9.92 -19.81 5.85
CA ALA A 251 10.22 -20.84 6.85
C ALA A 251 9.25 -20.80 8.05
N VAL A 252 8.55 -19.69 8.29
CA VAL A 252 7.68 -19.51 9.47
C VAL A 252 6.23 -19.19 9.13
N ALA A 253 5.94 -18.71 7.91
CA ALA A 253 4.60 -18.28 7.53
C ALA A 253 3.68 -19.48 7.26
N GLU A 254 2.49 -19.46 7.86
CA GLU A 254 1.41 -20.43 7.65
C GLU A 254 0.33 -19.90 6.67
N THR A 255 0.52 -18.68 6.18
CA THR A 255 -0.35 -18.01 5.19
C THR A 255 0.32 -17.90 3.85
N ALA A 256 -0.42 -17.50 2.81
CA ALA A 256 0.20 -17.12 1.54
C ALA A 256 1.23 -16.01 1.74
N ILE A 257 2.24 -15.96 0.88
CA ILE A 257 3.29 -14.94 0.92
C ILE A 257 3.17 -14.03 -0.29
N SER A 258 3.21 -12.72 -0.01
CA SER A 258 3.25 -11.68 -1.04
C SER A 258 4.57 -10.91 -1.03
N THR A 259 4.98 -10.36 -2.17
CA THR A 259 6.14 -9.49 -2.23
C THR A 259 5.99 -8.41 -3.30
N HIS A 260 6.43 -7.19 -2.96
CA HIS A 260 6.41 -6.03 -3.85
C HIS A 260 7.77 -5.31 -3.78
N PRO A 261 8.80 -5.84 -4.49
CA PRO A 261 10.12 -5.24 -4.50
C PRO A 261 10.13 -3.90 -5.24
N ASN A 262 11.14 -3.09 -4.97
CA ASN A 262 11.47 -1.93 -5.81
C ASN A 262 12.12 -2.40 -7.13
N ALA A 263 12.13 -1.54 -8.14
CA ALA A 263 12.93 -1.74 -9.35
C ALA A 263 14.43 -1.43 -9.08
N GLY A 264 15.01 -2.19 -8.16
CA GLY A 264 16.36 -1.97 -7.64
C GLY A 264 16.40 -0.96 -6.49
N LEU A 265 17.59 -0.39 -6.25
CA LEU A 265 17.79 0.71 -5.30
C LEU A 265 17.75 2.07 -6.03
N PRO A 266 17.31 3.14 -5.37
CA PRO A 266 17.34 4.45 -5.99
C PRO A 266 18.79 4.87 -6.28
N ASN A 267 19.03 5.37 -7.49
CA ASN A 267 20.31 5.94 -7.88
C ASN A 267 20.50 7.36 -7.30
N ILE A 268 21.68 7.97 -7.50
CA ILE A 268 22.02 9.31 -6.99
C ILE A 268 21.10 10.43 -7.48
N MET A 269 20.36 10.20 -8.56
CA MET A 269 19.36 11.13 -9.11
C MET A 269 17.94 10.82 -8.61
N GLY A 270 17.76 9.83 -7.72
CA GLY A 270 16.48 9.38 -7.22
C GLY A 270 15.67 8.52 -8.21
N GLY A 271 16.28 8.14 -9.35
CA GLY A 271 15.69 7.20 -10.32
C GLY A 271 15.95 5.74 -9.95
N TYR A 272 15.38 4.83 -10.72
CA TYR A 272 15.55 3.38 -10.58
C TYR A 272 16.05 2.83 -11.91
N ASP A 273 17.09 1.99 -11.86
CA ASP A 273 17.81 1.52 -13.05
C ASP A 273 17.54 0.05 -13.39
N GLU A 274 16.82 -0.70 -12.52
CA GLU A 274 16.48 -2.08 -12.80
C GLU A 274 15.44 -2.15 -13.92
N THR A 275 15.76 -2.90 -14.97
CA THR A 275 14.88 -3.04 -16.12
C THR A 275 13.77 -4.06 -15.85
N PRO A 276 12.62 -4.03 -16.59
CA PRO A 276 11.56 -5.03 -16.47
C PRO A 276 12.08 -6.47 -16.55
N ALA A 277 12.96 -6.77 -17.51
CA ALA A 277 13.51 -8.12 -17.69
C ALA A 277 14.40 -8.55 -16.51
N MET A 278 15.19 -7.65 -15.92
CA MET A 278 15.99 -7.94 -14.72
C MET A 278 15.08 -8.22 -13.53
N PHE A 279 14.10 -7.37 -13.30
CA PHE A 279 13.11 -7.51 -12.23
C PHE A 279 12.35 -8.85 -12.35
N ALA A 280 11.87 -9.18 -13.55
CA ALA A 280 11.17 -10.42 -13.81
C ALA A 280 12.07 -11.66 -13.57
N ALA A 281 13.35 -11.60 -13.96
CA ALA A 281 14.28 -12.70 -13.72
C ALA A 281 14.52 -12.96 -12.23
N ASP A 282 14.67 -11.89 -11.42
CA ASP A 282 14.86 -12.00 -9.98
C ASP A 282 13.56 -12.46 -9.27
N CYS A 283 12.39 -11.97 -9.68
CA CYS A 283 11.09 -12.44 -9.17
C CYS A 283 10.81 -13.90 -9.56
N ALA A 284 11.22 -14.34 -10.74
CA ALA A 284 11.10 -15.73 -11.16
C ALA A 284 11.88 -16.70 -10.26
N GLU A 285 12.97 -16.24 -9.62
CA GLU A 285 13.70 -17.05 -8.63
C GLU A 285 12.84 -17.35 -7.40
N TYR A 286 12.07 -16.38 -6.92
CA TYR A 286 11.14 -16.62 -5.82
C TYR A 286 10.10 -17.71 -6.14
N MET A 287 9.58 -17.67 -7.38
CA MET A 287 8.59 -18.63 -7.87
C MET A 287 9.19 -20.03 -8.02
N ARG A 288 10.40 -20.12 -8.60
CA ARG A 288 11.10 -21.41 -8.75
C ARG A 288 11.39 -22.08 -7.41
N ARG A 289 11.64 -21.30 -6.37
CA ARG A 289 11.85 -21.80 -5.00
C ARG A 289 10.55 -22.01 -4.21
N GLY A 290 9.40 -21.67 -4.78
CA GLY A 290 8.11 -21.81 -4.08
C GLY A 290 7.93 -20.90 -2.88
N LEU A 291 8.60 -19.74 -2.85
CA LEU A 291 8.61 -18.82 -1.69
C LEU A 291 7.40 -17.91 -1.62
N ILE A 292 6.75 -17.65 -2.76
CA ILE A 292 5.68 -16.63 -2.85
C ILE A 292 4.45 -17.15 -3.59
N ASN A 293 3.31 -16.53 -3.31
CA ASN A 293 2.03 -16.78 -3.94
C ASN A 293 1.54 -15.57 -4.74
N ILE A 294 1.91 -14.35 -4.30
CA ILE A 294 1.54 -13.07 -4.91
C ILE A 294 2.82 -12.28 -5.15
N VAL A 295 2.96 -11.72 -6.34
CA VAL A 295 4.07 -10.85 -6.70
C VAL A 295 3.56 -9.59 -7.38
N GLY A 296 4.18 -8.47 -7.05
CA GLY A 296 3.94 -7.19 -7.68
C GLY A 296 5.20 -6.33 -7.63
N GLY A 297 5.04 -5.04 -7.73
CA GLY A 297 6.16 -4.11 -7.66
C GLY A 297 5.87 -2.92 -6.74
N CYS A 298 6.93 -2.27 -6.23
CA CYS A 298 6.87 -1.06 -5.44
C CYS A 298 7.62 0.08 -6.14
N CYS A 299 8.42 0.84 -5.42
CA CYS A 299 9.10 2.03 -5.95
C CYS A 299 9.87 1.73 -7.26
N GLY A 300 9.67 2.58 -8.23
CA GLY A 300 10.36 2.48 -9.53
C GLY A 300 9.74 1.50 -10.52
N THR A 301 8.84 0.61 -10.11
CA THR A 301 8.18 -0.31 -11.03
C THR A 301 7.15 0.41 -11.91
N THR A 302 7.00 -0.09 -13.12
CA THR A 302 6.10 0.44 -14.15
C THR A 302 5.18 -0.67 -14.66
N PRO A 303 4.17 -0.37 -15.48
CA PRO A 303 3.34 -1.40 -16.10
C PRO A 303 4.17 -2.47 -16.84
N GLU A 304 5.29 -2.07 -17.48
CA GLU A 304 6.18 -3.01 -18.18
C GLU A 304 6.81 -4.04 -17.22
N HIS A 305 7.12 -3.66 -15.97
CA HIS A 305 7.63 -4.60 -14.96
C HIS A 305 6.57 -5.62 -14.54
N ILE A 306 5.29 -5.26 -14.60
CA ILE A 306 4.18 -6.17 -14.29
C ILE A 306 3.85 -7.08 -15.49
N PHE A 307 4.11 -6.60 -16.71
CA PHE A 307 3.86 -7.36 -17.93
C PHE A 307 4.85 -8.53 -18.09
N GLU A 308 6.15 -8.34 -17.82
CA GLU A 308 7.19 -9.37 -17.88
C GLU A 308 6.99 -10.47 -16.81
#